data_d77c308e2375bd0fc9c3100c77591c9f
#
_entry.id   d77c308e2375bd0fc9c3100c77591c9f
#
_cell.length_a   1.000
_cell.length_b   1.000
_cell.length_c   1.000
_cell.angle_alpha   90.00
_cell.angle_beta   90.00
_cell.angle_gamma   90.00
#
_symmetry.space_group_name_H-M   'P 1'
#
loop_
_entity.id
_entity.type
_entity.pdbx_description
1 polymer ?
#
loop_
_entity_poly.entity_id
_entity_poly.type
_entity_poly.pdbx_seq_one_letter_code
_entity_poly.pdbx_strand_id
1 'polypeptide(L)'
;MVKLTKIYTRGGDEGYTSLGNGERVPKYSHRPVAYGAVDEANAAIGLARVESTNDVDEMLSRVQNDLFDIGADLCTPYQENPKYPPLRIIQTQVDRLENEIDDMNSKLESLSSFILPGGTKLAALLHNARTIARRAEREIVLLASKENINPLAVKYVNRLSDHLFVLSRHVNDLSLIHI
;
A
#
# COMPACT_ATOMS: atom_id res chain seq x y z
N MET A 1 -6.31 -6.51 23.52
CA MET A 1 -5.90 -7.57 22.58
C MET A 1 -7.16 -8.12 21.91
N VAL A 2 -7.24 -8.06 20.60
CA VAL A 2 -8.36 -8.60 19.83
C VAL A 2 -8.26 -10.12 19.84
N LYS A 3 -9.30 -10.83 20.33
CA LYS A 3 -9.37 -12.30 20.25
C LYS A 3 -10.27 -12.66 19.06
N LEU A 4 -9.70 -13.22 18.02
CA LEU A 4 -10.44 -13.77 16.87
C LEU A 4 -10.81 -15.22 17.17
N THR A 5 -11.89 -15.41 17.93
CA THR A 5 -12.36 -16.75 18.33
C THR A 5 -13.21 -17.44 17.26
N LYS A 6 -13.78 -16.66 16.33
CA LYS A 6 -14.58 -17.16 15.21
C LYS A 6 -14.26 -16.30 13.97
N ILE A 7 -13.81 -16.94 12.91
CA ILE A 7 -13.35 -16.23 11.70
C ILE A 7 -14.53 -15.77 10.85
N TYR A 8 -15.55 -16.59 10.65
CA TYR A 8 -16.74 -16.20 9.88
C TYR A 8 -17.89 -15.82 10.81
N THR A 9 -18.55 -14.69 10.52
CA THR A 9 -19.71 -14.18 11.27
C THR A 9 -20.98 -14.18 10.43
N ARG A 10 -20.88 -14.48 9.14
CA ARG A 10 -21.96 -14.44 8.12
C ARG A 10 -22.60 -13.07 7.91
N GLY A 11 -22.14 -12.04 8.61
CA GLY A 11 -22.66 -10.67 8.48
C GLY A 11 -22.43 -10.01 7.12
N GLY A 12 -21.60 -10.63 6.27
CA GLY A 12 -21.27 -10.13 4.93
C GLY A 12 -21.96 -10.88 3.77
N ASP A 13 -22.78 -11.90 4.06
CA ASP A 13 -23.32 -12.81 3.03
C ASP A 13 -24.31 -12.14 2.08
N GLU A 14 -24.97 -11.07 2.54
CA GLU A 14 -25.90 -10.25 1.74
C GLU A 14 -25.22 -9.11 0.96
N GLY A 15 -23.87 -9.11 0.84
CA GLY A 15 -23.13 -8.11 0.08
C GLY A 15 -22.86 -6.79 0.82
N TYR A 16 -23.05 -6.75 2.15
CA TYR A 16 -22.75 -5.58 2.97
C TYR A 16 -21.55 -5.83 3.89
N THR A 17 -20.86 -4.74 4.24
CA THR A 17 -19.78 -4.75 5.23
C THR A 17 -19.94 -3.59 6.21
N SER A 18 -19.22 -3.62 7.33
CA SER A 18 -19.18 -2.50 8.29
C SER A 18 -17.90 -1.70 8.12
N LEU A 19 -18.03 -0.37 8.14
CA LEU A 19 -16.91 0.56 8.25
C LEU A 19 -16.41 0.64 9.71
N GLY A 20 -15.27 1.31 9.92
CA GLY A 20 -14.66 1.48 11.24
C GLY A 20 -15.52 2.24 12.26
N ASN A 21 -16.47 3.05 11.80
CA ASN A 21 -17.48 3.72 12.63
C ASN A 21 -18.73 2.87 12.92
N GLY A 22 -18.80 1.65 12.39
CA GLY A 22 -19.94 0.74 12.53
C GLY A 22 -21.03 0.90 11.45
N GLU A 23 -20.93 1.88 10.57
CA GLU A 23 -21.85 2.07 9.45
C GLU A 23 -21.84 0.87 8.51
N ARG A 24 -23.02 0.43 8.07
CA ARG A 24 -23.18 -0.68 7.10
C ARG A 24 -23.27 -0.13 5.69
N VAL A 25 -22.35 -0.55 4.82
CA VAL A 25 -22.29 -0.13 3.41
C VAL A 25 -22.23 -1.34 2.48
N PRO A 26 -22.69 -1.22 1.22
CA PRO A 26 -22.46 -2.24 0.21
C PRO A 26 -20.96 -2.49 -0.02
N LYS A 27 -20.55 -3.75 -0.22
CA LYS A 27 -19.15 -4.12 -0.46
C LYS A 27 -18.56 -3.48 -1.73
N TYR A 28 -19.40 -3.06 -2.66
CA TYR A 28 -19.00 -2.36 -3.88
C TYR A 28 -18.90 -0.83 -3.73
N SER A 29 -19.11 -0.28 -2.54
CA SER A 29 -18.93 1.14 -2.27
C SER A 29 -17.45 1.53 -2.35
N HIS A 30 -17.15 2.79 -2.63
CA HIS A 30 -15.79 3.26 -2.88
C HIS A 30 -14.81 2.97 -1.74
N ARG A 31 -15.24 3.07 -0.46
CA ARG A 31 -14.36 2.76 0.67
C ARG A 31 -13.94 1.29 0.73
N PRO A 32 -14.88 0.30 0.71
CA PRO A 32 -14.50 -1.11 0.63
C PRO A 32 -13.62 -1.46 -0.56
N VAL A 33 -13.88 -0.85 -1.73
CA VAL A 33 -13.06 -1.06 -2.94
C VAL A 33 -11.65 -0.51 -2.72
N ALA A 34 -11.52 0.70 -2.19
CA ALA A 34 -10.23 1.34 -1.98
C ALA A 34 -9.36 0.58 -0.95
N TYR A 35 -9.89 0.30 0.25
CA TYR A 35 -9.09 -0.43 1.24
C TYR A 35 -8.88 -1.90 0.86
N GLY A 36 -9.78 -2.51 0.08
CA GLY A 36 -9.56 -3.84 -0.48
C GLY A 36 -8.41 -3.87 -1.50
N ALA A 37 -8.27 -2.83 -2.32
CA ALA A 37 -7.13 -2.69 -3.23
C ALA A 37 -5.80 -2.47 -2.47
N VAL A 38 -5.84 -1.76 -1.33
CA VAL A 38 -4.68 -1.62 -0.43
C VAL A 38 -4.28 -2.96 0.18
N ASP A 39 -5.25 -3.76 0.61
CA ASP A 39 -5.00 -5.11 1.15
C ASP A 39 -4.36 -6.03 0.09
N GLU A 40 -4.82 -5.94 -1.16
CA GLU A 40 -4.21 -6.67 -2.27
C GLU A 40 -2.76 -6.23 -2.53
N ALA A 41 -2.47 -4.93 -2.46
CA ALA A 41 -1.10 -4.41 -2.56
C ALA A 41 -0.23 -4.93 -1.41
N ASN A 42 -0.78 -4.98 -0.20
CA ASN A 42 -0.10 -5.52 0.98
C ASN A 42 0.24 -7.01 0.81
N ALA A 43 -0.69 -7.81 0.30
CA ALA A 43 -0.45 -9.23 0.01
C ALA A 43 0.63 -9.43 -1.07
N ALA A 44 0.65 -8.59 -2.12
CA ALA A 44 1.68 -8.63 -3.17
C ALA A 44 3.08 -8.29 -2.60
N ILE A 45 3.17 -7.34 -1.67
CA ILE A 45 4.41 -7.05 -0.94
C ILE A 45 4.83 -8.24 -0.07
N GLY A 46 3.87 -8.93 0.55
CA GLY A 46 4.15 -10.16 1.29
C GLY A 46 4.81 -11.24 0.42
N LEU A 47 4.39 -11.37 -0.83
CA LEU A 47 5.05 -12.26 -1.79
C LEU A 47 6.51 -11.84 -2.09
N ALA A 48 6.77 -10.54 -2.25
CA ALA A 48 8.13 -10.04 -2.45
C ALA A 48 9.01 -10.31 -1.22
N ARG A 49 8.46 -10.19 -0.01
CA ARG A 49 9.17 -10.47 1.24
C ARG A 49 9.68 -11.89 1.37
N VAL A 50 8.98 -12.88 0.80
CA VAL A 50 9.44 -14.28 0.81
C VAL A 50 10.82 -14.45 0.14
N GLU A 51 11.12 -13.59 -0.83
CA GLU A 51 12.39 -13.59 -1.57
C GLU A 51 13.38 -12.52 -1.08
N SER A 52 12.97 -11.68 -0.12
CA SER A 52 13.81 -10.61 0.42
C SER A 52 14.60 -11.06 1.63
N THR A 53 15.67 -10.34 1.95
CA THR A 53 16.52 -10.55 3.12
C THR A 53 16.98 -9.22 3.70
N ASN A 54 17.41 -9.24 4.97
CA ASN A 54 18.05 -8.10 5.64
C ASN A 54 17.27 -6.78 5.50
N ASP A 55 17.94 -5.72 5.11
CA ASP A 55 17.42 -4.36 5.04
C ASP A 55 16.19 -4.25 4.09
N VAL A 56 16.18 -5.02 3.01
CA VAL A 56 15.04 -5.05 2.07
C VAL A 56 13.79 -5.64 2.75
N ASP A 57 13.94 -6.74 3.51
CA ASP A 57 12.82 -7.31 4.25
C ASP A 57 12.31 -6.35 5.33
N GLU A 58 13.20 -5.64 6.01
CA GLU A 58 12.82 -4.64 7.00
C GLU A 58 12.06 -3.47 6.39
N MET A 59 12.51 -2.92 5.22
CA MET A 59 11.78 -1.89 4.49
C MET A 59 10.37 -2.35 4.11
N LEU A 60 10.26 -3.53 3.49
CA LEU A 60 8.98 -4.10 3.07
C LEU A 60 8.07 -4.43 4.27
N SER A 61 8.65 -4.86 5.41
CA SER A 61 7.90 -5.06 6.66
C SER A 61 7.25 -3.77 7.16
N ARG A 62 8.01 -2.66 7.16
CA ARG A 62 7.47 -1.34 7.52
C ARG A 62 6.36 -0.91 6.57
N VAL A 63 6.56 -1.10 5.26
CA VAL A 63 5.53 -0.80 4.24
C VAL A 63 4.25 -1.59 4.49
N GLN A 64 4.33 -2.87 4.83
CA GLN A 64 3.14 -3.66 5.14
C GLN A 64 2.37 -3.14 6.36
N ASN A 65 3.07 -2.70 7.40
CA ASN A 65 2.43 -2.07 8.56
C ASN A 65 1.75 -0.75 8.17
N ASP A 66 2.40 0.10 7.36
CA ASP A 66 1.80 1.33 6.88
C ASP A 66 0.55 1.09 6.02
N LEU A 67 0.55 0.01 5.22
CA LEU A 67 -0.64 -0.34 4.43
C LEU A 67 -1.80 -0.81 5.30
N PHE A 68 -1.55 -1.45 6.47
CA PHE A 68 -2.58 -1.69 7.47
C PHE A 68 -3.11 -0.37 8.06
N ASP A 69 -2.23 0.58 8.35
CA ASP A 69 -2.62 1.92 8.84
C ASP A 69 -3.49 2.65 7.80
N ILE A 70 -3.12 2.59 6.51
CA ILE A 70 -3.91 3.16 5.40
C ILE A 70 -5.27 2.46 5.31
N GLY A 71 -5.32 1.14 5.39
CA GLY A 71 -6.56 0.38 5.37
C GLY A 71 -7.50 0.80 6.51
N ALA A 72 -6.97 0.97 7.72
CA ALA A 72 -7.72 1.46 8.88
C ALA A 72 -8.19 2.91 8.70
N ASP A 73 -7.33 3.78 8.16
CA ASP A 73 -7.64 5.18 7.85
C ASP A 73 -8.79 5.28 6.85
N LEU A 74 -8.70 4.58 5.72
CA LEU A 74 -9.73 4.56 4.68
C LEU A 74 -11.04 3.91 5.15
N CYS A 75 -10.96 2.90 6.02
CA CYS A 75 -12.13 2.23 6.58
C CYS A 75 -12.90 3.11 7.57
N THR A 76 -12.28 4.19 8.09
CA THR A 76 -12.87 5.02 9.15
C THR A 76 -13.18 6.43 8.63
N PRO A 77 -14.45 6.73 8.23
CA PRO A 77 -14.87 8.07 7.83
C PRO A 77 -14.56 9.11 8.90
N TYR A 78 -14.37 10.38 8.48
CA TYR A 78 -14.24 11.49 9.43
C TYR A 78 -15.53 11.67 10.22
N GLN A 79 -15.38 11.92 11.53
CA GLN A 79 -16.46 12.21 12.47
C GLN A 79 -16.07 13.45 13.28
N GLU A 80 -17.02 14.32 13.60
CA GLU A 80 -16.77 15.52 14.40
C GLU A 80 -16.32 15.19 15.84
N ASN A 81 -16.93 14.18 16.45
CA ASN A 81 -16.66 13.75 17.83
C ASN A 81 -16.47 12.22 17.91
N PRO A 82 -15.34 11.69 17.45
CA PRO A 82 -15.10 10.26 17.53
C PRO A 82 -14.90 9.82 18.98
N LYS A 83 -15.49 8.69 19.35
CA LYS A 83 -15.35 8.11 20.71
C LYS A 83 -13.89 7.80 21.05
N TYR A 84 -13.10 7.43 20.05
CA TYR A 84 -11.66 7.19 20.15
C TYR A 84 -10.99 7.87 18.96
N PRO A 85 -9.75 8.40 19.13
CA PRO A 85 -9.00 8.95 18.01
C PRO A 85 -8.76 7.83 16.97
N PRO A 86 -9.19 8.05 15.70
CA PRO A 86 -8.97 7.06 14.66
C PRO A 86 -7.48 6.96 14.30
N LEU A 87 -7.05 5.76 13.94
CA LEU A 87 -5.73 5.59 13.34
C LEU A 87 -5.70 6.29 11.98
N ARG A 88 -4.69 7.11 11.76
CA ARG A 88 -4.47 7.87 10.51
C ARG A 88 -3.03 7.76 10.07
N ILE A 89 -2.82 7.71 8.78
CA ILE A 89 -1.48 7.84 8.20
C ILE A 89 -0.94 9.26 8.49
N ILE A 90 0.35 9.38 8.76
CA ILE A 90 1.01 10.62 9.14
C ILE A 90 2.17 10.96 8.20
N GLN A 91 2.58 12.23 8.17
CA GLN A 91 3.59 12.73 7.24
C GLN A 91 4.93 11.98 7.36
N THR A 92 5.36 11.60 8.56
CA THR A 92 6.63 10.89 8.78
C THR A 92 6.71 9.53 8.07
N GLN A 93 5.57 8.86 7.81
CA GLN A 93 5.53 7.63 7.04
C GLN A 93 5.81 7.91 5.55
N VAL A 94 5.32 9.03 5.01
CA VAL A 94 5.63 9.48 3.64
C VAL A 94 7.09 9.88 3.54
N ASP A 95 7.58 10.70 4.48
CA ASP A 95 8.96 11.20 4.51
C ASP A 95 9.97 10.04 4.56
N ARG A 96 9.64 8.96 5.27
CA ARG A 96 10.47 7.77 5.30
C ARG A 96 10.59 7.13 3.92
N LEU A 97 9.49 6.97 3.16
CA LEU A 97 9.56 6.43 1.80
C LEU A 97 10.43 7.30 0.90
N GLU A 98 10.30 8.63 1.01
CA GLU A 98 11.10 9.58 0.23
C GLU A 98 12.60 9.45 0.55
N ASN A 99 12.94 9.35 1.83
CA ASN A 99 14.33 9.15 2.27
C ASN A 99 14.90 7.80 1.78
N GLU A 100 14.12 6.72 1.87
CA GLU A 100 14.54 5.39 1.39
C GLU A 100 14.73 5.40 -0.15
N ILE A 101 13.86 6.10 -0.91
CA ILE A 101 13.99 6.29 -2.35
C ILE A 101 15.30 7.02 -2.66
N ASP A 102 15.56 8.14 -2.00
CA ASP A 102 16.73 8.98 -2.25
C ASP A 102 18.02 8.21 -1.94
N ASP A 103 18.06 7.47 -0.82
CA ASP A 103 19.24 6.66 -0.47
C ASP A 103 19.51 5.56 -1.50
N MET A 104 18.50 4.82 -1.92
CA MET A 104 18.66 3.79 -2.94
C MET A 104 19.02 4.39 -4.30
N ASN A 105 18.34 5.45 -4.72
CA ASN A 105 18.53 6.06 -6.03
C ASN A 105 19.90 6.74 -6.18
N SER A 106 20.49 7.23 -5.08
CA SER A 106 21.84 7.79 -5.06
C SER A 106 22.93 6.80 -5.49
N LYS A 107 22.65 5.50 -5.39
CA LYS A 107 23.55 4.39 -5.71
C LYS A 107 23.28 3.80 -7.10
N LEU A 108 22.28 4.29 -7.81
CA LEU A 108 21.85 3.79 -9.11
C LEU A 108 22.24 4.75 -10.24
N GLU A 109 22.58 4.21 -11.39
CA GLU A 109 22.78 5.02 -12.60
C GLU A 109 21.48 5.65 -13.09
N SER A 110 21.59 6.84 -13.70
CA SER A 110 20.44 7.50 -14.31
C SER A 110 19.89 6.69 -15.48
N LEU A 111 18.56 6.59 -15.56
CA LEU A 111 17.90 5.93 -16.68
C LEU A 111 17.88 6.84 -17.90
N SER A 112 18.26 6.31 -19.07
CA SER A 112 18.13 6.95 -20.37
C SER A 112 16.94 6.47 -21.19
N SER A 113 16.26 5.39 -20.73
CA SER A 113 15.08 4.79 -21.39
C SER A 113 14.17 4.12 -20.35
N PHE A 114 13.00 3.71 -20.79
CA PHE A 114 12.16 2.81 -19.98
C PHE A 114 12.82 1.44 -19.83
N ILE A 115 12.52 0.76 -18.72
CA ILE A 115 12.99 -0.59 -18.44
C ILE A 115 11.82 -1.57 -18.45
N LEU A 116 12.08 -2.81 -18.86
CA LEU A 116 11.11 -3.89 -18.76
C LEU A 116 11.00 -4.35 -17.28
N PRO A 117 9.77 -4.61 -16.78
CA PRO A 117 9.58 -5.18 -15.45
C PRO A 117 10.05 -6.63 -15.42
N GLY A 118 11.16 -6.90 -14.74
CA GLY A 118 11.78 -8.22 -14.69
C GLY A 118 13.13 -8.20 -13.96
N GLY A 119 13.98 -9.19 -14.24
CA GLY A 119 15.29 -9.37 -13.62
C GLY A 119 15.28 -10.51 -12.61
N THR A 120 15.79 -10.30 -11.42
CA THR A 120 15.74 -11.29 -10.34
C THR A 120 14.28 -11.60 -9.97
N LYS A 121 14.04 -12.74 -9.30
CA LYS A 121 12.70 -13.12 -8.83
C LYS A 121 12.12 -12.04 -7.91
N LEU A 122 12.93 -11.50 -6.98
CA LEU A 122 12.52 -10.41 -6.10
C LEU A 122 12.16 -9.15 -6.90
N ALA A 123 12.99 -8.73 -7.86
CA ALA A 123 12.70 -7.57 -8.70
C ALA A 123 11.39 -7.72 -9.48
N ALA A 124 11.13 -8.89 -10.06
CA ALA A 124 9.89 -9.17 -10.77
C ALA A 124 8.66 -9.08 -9.84
N LEU A 125 8.75 -9.59 -8.60
CA LEU A 125 7.70 -9.49 -7.58
C LEU A 125 7.47 -8.04 -7.13
N LEU A 126 8.54 -7.24 -6.98
CA LEU A 126 8.44 -5.81 -6.66
C LEU A 126 7.78 -5.02 -7.80
N HIS A 127 8.10 -5.31 -9.05
CA HIS A 127 7.40 -4.71 -10.20
C HIS A 127 5.92 -5.09 -10.24
N ASN A 128 5.56 -6.34 -9.89
CA ASN A 128 4.17 -6.74 -9.75
C ASN A 128 3.46 -5.97 -8.63
N ALA A 129 4.06 -5.92 -7.43
CA ALA A 129 3.53 -5.16 -6.30
C ALA A 129 3.36 -3.66 -6.65
N ARG A 130 4.31 -3.06 -7.38
CA ARG A 130 4.23 -1.70 -7.89
C ARG A 130 2.98 -1.47 -8.74
N THR A 131 2.67 -2.37 -9.66
CA THR A 131 1.48 -2.20 -10.53
C THR A 131 0.18 -2.34 -9.75
N ILE A 132 0.15 -3.19 -8.73
CA ILE A 132 -0.99 -3.36 -7.82
C ILE A 132 -1.14 -2.12 -6.92
N ALA A 133 -0.04 -1.58 -6.38
CA ALA A 133 -0.06 -0.32 -5.63
C ALA A 133 -0.62 0.84 -6.47
N ARG A 134 -0.25 0.95 -7.74
CA ARG A 134 -0.80 1.94 -8.67
C ARG A 134 -2.30 1.74 -8.95
N ARG A 135 -2.81 0.52 -8.90
CA ARG A 135 -4.25 0.27 -8.95
C ARG A 135 -4.92 0.74 -7.67
N ALA A 136 -4.37 0.40 -6.50
CA ALA A 136 -4.87 0.88 -5.21
C ALA A 136 -4.89 2.42 -5.14
N GLU A 137 -3.85 3.10 -5.63
CA GLU A 137 -3.81 4.56 -5.75
C GLU A 137 -5.01 5.10 -6.53
N ARG A 138 -5.34 4.54 -7.70
CA ARG A 138 -6.49 4.98 -8.50
C ARG A 138 -7.82 4.84 -7.74
N GLU A 139 -8.02 3.75 -7.00
CA GLU A 139 -9.23 3.55 -6.19
C GLU A 139 -9.30 4.54 -5.03
N ILE A 140 -8.17 4.86 -4.39
CA ILE A 140 -8.10 5.87 -3.34
C ILE A 140 -8.37 7.26 -3.91
N VAL A 141 -7.84 7.60 -5.08
CA VAL A 141 -8.11 8.88 -5.77
C VAL A 141 -9.58 8.99 -6.15
N LEU A 142 -10.19 7.91 -6.64
CA LEU A 142 -11.63 7.88 -6.91
C LEU A 142 -12.44 8.11 -5.63
N LEU A 143 -12.09 7.44 -4.53
CA LEU A 143 -12.73 7.67 -3.23
C LEU A 143 -12.55 9.13 -2.78
N ALA A 144 -11.34 9.70 -2.88
CA ALA A 144 -11.05 11.10 -2.53
C ALA A 144 -11.88 12.11 -3.34
N SER A 145 -12.27 11.76 -4.56
CA SER A 145 -13.16 12.61 -5.39
C SER A 145 -14.62 12.60 -4.93
N LYS A 146 -15.01 11.68 -4.08
CA LYS A 146 -16.39 11.48 -3.61
C LYS A 146 -16.57 11.77 -2.13
N GLU A 147 -15.54 11.55 -1.34
CA GLU A 147 -15.60 11.63 0.12
C GLU A 147 -14.35 12.32 0.68
N ASN A 148 -14.50 12.92 1.86
CA ASN A 148 -13.36 13.45 2.57
C ASN A 148 -12.52 12.30 3.16
N ILE A 149 -11.25 12.22 2.77
CA ILE A 149 -10.28 11.28 3.28
C ILE A 149 -8.99 12.00 3.68
N ASN A 150 -8.13 11.32 4.41
CA ASN A 150 -6.80 11.82 4.70
C ASN A 150 -5.96 11.93 3.39
N PRO A 151 -5.53 13.13 2.98
CA PRO A 151 -4.76 13.31 1.74
C PRO A 151 -3.41 12.59 1.76
N LEU A 152 -2.88 12.30 2.96
CA LEU A 152 -1.64 11.55 3.10
C LEU A 152 -1.77 10.09 2.63
N ALA A 153 -2.97 9.51 2.63
CA ALA A 153 -3.19 8.17 2.08
C ALA A 153 -2.91 8.13 0.56
N VAL A 154 -3.40 9.13 -0.20
CA VAL A 154 -3.09 9.27 -1.63
C VAL A 154 -1.59 9.48 -1.82
N LYS A 155 -1.00 10.42 -1.05
CA LYS A 155 0.41 10.77 -1.14
C LYS A 155 1.32 9.57 -0.87
N TYR A 156 1.01 8.80 0.18
CA TYR A 156 1.78 7.61 0.55
C TYR A 156 1.77 6.56 -0.57
N VAL A 157 0.59 6.18 -1.08
CA VAL A 157 0.51 5.11 -2.09
C VAL A 157 1.10 5.54 -3.43
N ASN A 158 0.99 6.82 -3.80
CA ASN A 158 1.73 7.38 -4.93
C ASN A 158 3.24 7.20 -4.73
N ARG A 159 3.77 7.61 -3.59
CA ARG A 159 5.20 7.49 -3.26
C ARG A 159 5.66 6.03 -3.13
N LEU A 160 4.78 5.14 -2.64
CA LEU A 160 5.06 3.70 -2.57
C LEU A 160 5.32 3.12 -3.96
N SER A 161 4.61 3.57 -5.00
CA SER A 161 4.86 3.08 -6.36
C SER A 161 6.27 3.44 -6.85
N ASP A 162 6.78 4.62 -6.49
CA ASP A 162 8.14 5.05 -6.80
C ASP A 162 9.17 4.26 -5.99
N HIS A 163 8.90 4.06 -4.70
CA HIS A 163 9.73 3.25 -3.82
C HIS A 163 9.92 1.83 -4.36
N LEU A 164 8.84 1.14 -4.73
CA LEU A 164 8.89 -0.21 -5.28
C LEU A 164 9.62 -0.25 -6.63
N PHE A 165 9.53 0.80 -7.44
CA PHE A 165 10.29 0.92 -8.68
C PHE A 165 11.78 1.03 -8.42
N VAL A 166 12.19 1.94 -7.55
CA VAL A 166 13.62 2.14 -7.21
C VAL A 166 14.18 0.90 -6.52
N LEU A 167 13.42 0.30 -5.60
CA LEU A 167 13.81 -0.94 -4.92
C LEU A 167 13.98 -2.10 -5.90
N SER A 168 13.09 -2.24 -6.91
CA SER A 168 13.24 -3.28 -7.93
C SER A 168 14.52 -3.17 -8.74
N ARG A 169 14.99 -1.93 -9.01
CA ARG A 169 16.28 -1.68 -9.64
C ARG A 169 17.44 -1.98 -8.69
N HIS A 170 17.31 -1.57 -7.44
CA HIS A 170 18.34 -1.76 -6.42
C HIS A 170 18.65 -3.25 -6.20
N VAL A 171 17.63 -4.12 -6.15
CA VAL A 171 17.81 -5.58 -5.95
C VAL A 171 18.22 -6.34 -7.21
N ASN A 172 18.24 -5.67 -8.37
CA ASN A 172 18.70 -6.26 -9.63
C ASN A 172 20.22 -6.19 -9.82
N ASP A 173 20.95 -5.63 -8.87
CA ASP A 173 22.40 -5.50 -8.89
C ASP A 173 22.94 -4.98 -10.26
N LEU A 174 22.28 -3.91 -10.75
CA LEU A 174 22.61 -3.21 -12.02
C LEU A 174 22.31 -3.99 -13.31
N SER A 175 21.80 -5.20 -13.27
CA SER A 175 21.36 -5.87 -14.49
C SER A 175 20.01 -5.32 -14.95
N LEU A 176 20.04 -4.21 -15.70
CA LEU A 176 18.85 -3.58 -16.27
C LEU A 176 18.43 -4.28 -17.56
N ILE A 177 17.17 -4.67 -17.64
CA ILE A 177 16.55 -5.08 -18.91
C ILE A 177 15.97 -3.83 -19.55
N HIS A 178 16.67 -3.27 -20.52
CA HIS A 178 16.22 -2.13 -21.31
C HIS A 178 15.30 -2.57 -22.46
N ILE A 179 14.37 -1.67 -22.81
CA ILE A 179 13.62 -1.78 -24.07
C ILE A 179 14.52 -1.35 -25.22
#